data_55450a3b8cd37804b817f30460105445
#
_entry.id   55450a3b8cd37804b817f30460105445
#
_cell.length_a   1.000
_cell.length_b   1.000
_cell.length_c   1.000
_cell.angle_alpha   90.00
_cell.angle_beta   90.00
_cell.angle_gamma   90.00
#
_symmetry.space_group_name_H-M   'P 1'
#
loop_
_entity.id
_entity.type
_entity.pdbx_description
1 polymer ?
#
loop_
_entity_poly.entity_id
_entity_poly.type
_entity_poly.pdbx_seq_one_letter_code
_entity_poly.pdbx_strand_id
1 'polypeptide(L)'
;MKYRTSPALPVLTLILAVLVAPRAWASVYELPADGSPVVGTDSSVKSAYEDTLTDIAHRYSLGYYEIIRANPHVDVWLPGAGKDVMLPGRRILPPGPREGIVVNLPEHRLYYYPKPHGREKPVVITYPVSIGKMDWRTPLGATEVIAKIRNPSWYPPESVRKEHAENGDPLPKVVGPGPDNPLGDFAMRLAAGHGEYLIHGTNNPTAVGMSVTHGCVRMYPEDVAALFAIVPVGTRVRLVNEPVKVAWVGGELLLEAHPPVDEEGQTVEPDLQVLSAKLDHALGDSSAAIHWDLARATLQAANGIPTVVGIAADKPDAAAPTPQTSAANPSR
;
A
#
# COMPACT_ATOMS: atom_id res chain seq x y z
N MET A 1 7.05 59.43 55.76
CA MET A 1 6.77 59.02 54.38
C MET A 1 7.14 57.55 54.30
N LYS A 2 6.14 56.64 54.32
CA LYS A 2 6.36 55.18 54.24
C LYS A 2 5.98 54.70 52.86
N TYR A 3 6.94 54.17 52.04
CA TYR A 3 6.70 53.58 50.76
C TYR A 3 6.19 52.13 50.95
N ARG A 4 5.01 51.88 50.46
CA ARG A 4 4.42 50.54 50.36
C ARG A 4 4.91 49.90 49.05
N THR A 5 5.66 48.83 49.15
CA THR A 5 6.02 47.97 48.01
C THR A 5 4.89 46.94 47.78
N SER A 6 4.27 46.95 46.59
CA SER A 6 3.31 45.95 46.16
C SER A 6 4.05 44.70 45.68
N PRO A 7 3.58 43.50 45.99
CA PRO A 7 4.17 42.27 45.44
C PRO A 7 3.72 42.06 43.99
N ALA A 8 4.68 41.84 43.11
CA ALA A 8 4.43 41.43 41.73
C ALA A 8 3.97 39.94 41.70
N LEU A 9 2.79 39.69 41.11
CA LEU A 9 2.35 38.31 40.80
C LEU A 9 3.19 37.73 39.66
N PRO A 10 3.64 36.46 39.76
CA PRO A 10 4.26 35.80 38.64
C PRO A 10 3.21 35.41 37.58
N VAL A 11 3.39 35.87 36.34
CA VAL A 11 2.61 35.42 35.17
C VAL A 11 3.07 34.01 34.82
N LEU A 12 2.25 33.05 35.14
CA LEU A 12 2.45 31.64 34.76
C LEU A 12 2.10 31.48 33.27
N THR A 13 3.11 31.51 32.39
CA THR A 13 2.94 31.25 30.96
C THR A 13 2.66 29.78 30.73
N LEU A 14 1.39 29.43 30.51
CA LEU A 14 0.97 28.09 30.16
C LEU A 14 1.41 27.80 28.71
N ILE A 15 2.50 27.07 28.53
CA ILE A 15 2.92 26.56 27.21
C ILE A 15 1.99 25.38 26.85
N LEU A 16 0.99 25.66 26.01
CA LEU A 16 0.13 24.65 25.41
C LEU A 16 0.96 23.91 24.36
N ALA A 17 1.53 22.77 24.74
CA ALA A 17 2.16 21.86 23.79
C ALA A 17 1.04 21.27 22.91
N VAL A 18 0.86 21.81 21.72
CA VAL A 18 0.03 21.21 20.67
C VAL A 18 0.73 19.94 20.24
N LEU A 19 0.27 18.80 20.74
CA LEU A 19 0.61 17.49 20.20
C LEU A 19 0.08 17.45 18.77
N VAL A 20 0.93 17.80 17.80
CA VAL A 20 0.67 17.53 16.39
C VAL A 20 0.82 16.02 16.23
N ALA A 21 -0.30 15.31 16.32
CA ALA A 21 -0.34 13.91 15.90
C ALA A 21 0.20 13.83 14.45
N PRO A 22 1.14 12.96 14.13
CA PRO A 22 1.58 12.78 12.76
C PRO A 22 0.36 12.36 11.94
N ARG A 23 -0.12 13.26 11.08
CA ARG A 23 -1.07 12.88 10.05
C ARG A 23 -0.34 11.94 9.12
N ALA A 24 -0.88 10.76 8.90
CA ALA A 24 -0.39 9.83 7.89
C ALA A 24 -0.46 10.55 6.53
N TRP A 25 0.69 11.02 6.08
CA TRP A 25 0.88 11.49 4.73
C TRP A 25 1.38 10.30 3.94
N ALA A 26 1.02 10.21 2.67
CA ALA A 26 1.57 9.26 1.72
C ALA A 26 3.04 8.93 2.02
N SER A 27 3.41 7.67 1.93
CA SER A 27 4.82 7.29 2.08
C SER A 27 5.63 7.81 0.90
N VAL A 28 6.53 8.75 1.15
CA VAL A 28 7.41 9.35 0.14
C VAL A 28 8.82 8.83 0.34
N TYR A 29 9.41 8.24 -0.70
CA TYR A 29 10.76 7.70 -0.66
C TYR A 29 11.61 8.34 -1.75
N GLU A 30 12.84 8.78 -1.42
CA GLU A 30 13.85 9.09 -2.42
C GLU A 30 14.21 7.81 -3.18
N LEU A 31 14.28 7.90 -4.50
CA LEU A 31 14.77 6.76 -5.29
C LEU A 31 16.27 6.58 -5.06
N PRO A 32 16.74 5.35 -4.80
CA PRO A 32 18.15 5.08 -4.59
C PRO A 32 19.00 5.53 -5.78
N ALA A 33 20.10 6.24 -5.49
CA ALA A 33 21.01 6.80 -6.52
C ALA A 33 21.75 5.70 -7.30
N ASP A 34 21.93 4.52 -6.72
CA ASP A 34 22.52 3.33 -7.34
C ASP A 34 21.55 2.58 -8.26
N GLY A 35 20.30 3.08 -8.41
CA GLY A 35 19.28 2.47 -9.23
C GLY A 35 18.58 1.28 -8.57
N SER A 36 18.92 0.91 -7.33
CA SER A 36 18.25 -0.15 -6.59
C SER A 36 16.72 0.02 -6.63
N PRO A 37 15.94 -1.05 -6.83
CA PRO A 37 14.49 -0.95 -6.81
C PRO A 37 13.89 -1.07 -5.40
N VAL A 38 14.68 -1.04 -4.32
CA VAL A 38 14.18 -1.20 -2.96
C VAL A 38 14.08 0.14 -2.25
N VAL A 39 12.92 0.40 -1.64
CA VAL A 39 12.64 1.60 -0.85
C VAL A 39 12.01 1.26 0.49
N GLY A 40 12.10 2.19 1.44
CA GLY A 40 11.49 2.08 2.74
C GLY A 40 12.17 1.10 3.70
N THR A 41 11.62 1.01 4.90
CA THR A 41 12.09 0.13 5.98
C THR A 41 10.90 -0.37 6.78
N ASP A 42 10.99 -1.60 7.27
CA ASP A 42 10.00 -2.14 8.18
C ASP A 42 10.16 -1.54 9.57
N SER A 43 9.06 -1.43 10.28
CA SER A 43 9.01 -0.93 11.66
C SER A 43 7.91 -1.64 12.45
N SER A 44 7.74 -1.29 13.72
CA SER A 44 6.64 -1.80 14.54
C SER A 44 6.10 -0.72 15.47
N VAL A 45 4.84 -0.91 15.87
CA VAL A 45 4.19 -0.06 16.88
C VAL A 45 3.49 -0.92 17.91
N LYS A 46 3.28 -0.35 19.12
CA LYS A 46 2.41 -0.95 20.11
C LYS A 46 0.97 -0.52 19.86
N SER A 47 0.04 -1.50 19.83
CA SER A 47 -1.39 -1.19 19.73
C SER A 47 -1.90 -0.51 21.01
N ALA A 48 -2.83 0.44 20.86
CA ALA A 48 -3.66 0.93 21.95
C ALA A 48 -4.85 -0.03 22.20
N TYR A 49 -5.57 0.17 23.29
CA TYR A 49 -6.70 -0.71 23.65
C TYR A 49 -7.86 -0.61 22.64
N GLU A 50 -8.10 0.60 22.11
CA GLU A 50 -9.17 0.90 21.19
C GLU A 50 -8.80 0.65 19.70
N ASP A 51 -7.53 0.34 19.42
CA ASP A 51 -7.08 0.11 18.04
C ASP A 51 -7.66 -1.18 17.47
N THR A 52 -8.06 -1.11 16.21
CA THR A 52 -8.11 -2.27 15.30
C THR A 52 -6.86 -2.29 14.42
N LEU A 53 -6.55 -3.41 13.76
CA LEU A 53 -5.47 -3.40 12.76
C LEU A 53 -5.78 -2.47 11.59
N THR A 54 -7.06 -2.27 11.27
CA THR A 54 -7.47 -1.33 10.20
C THR A 54 -7.22 0.13 10.58
N ASP A 55 -7.40 0.50 11.85
CA ASP A 55 -7.07 1.85 12.35
C ASP A 55 -5.56 2.10 12.30
N ILE A 56 -4.76 1.10 12.69
CA ILE A 56 -3.31 1.17 12.59
C ILE A 56 -2.89 1.25 11.13
N ALA A 57 -3.46 0.42 10.24
CA ALA A 57 -3.19 0.47 8.81
C ALA A 57 -3.44 1.87 8.24
N HIS A 58 -4.61 2.44 8.49
CA HIS A 58 -4.98 3.77 8.05
C HIS A 58 -3.99 4.85 8.56
N ARG A 59 -3.63 4.80 9.85
CA ARG A 59 -2.70 5.72 10.50
C ARG A 59 -1.30 5.73 9.86
N TYR A 60 -0.88 4.58 9.33
CA TYR A 60 0.46 4.38 8.74
C TYR A 60 0.46 4.20 7.21
N SER A 61 -0.62 4.61 6.51
CA SER A 61 -0.76 4.47 5.05
C SER A 61 -0.50 3.06 4.55
N LEU A 62 -1.06 2.07 5.25
CA LEU A 62 -1.07 0.66 4.87
C LEU A 62 -2.49 0.24 4.47
N GLY A 63 -2.60 -0.77 3.62
CA GLY A 63 -3.87 -1.38 3.25
C GLY A 63 -4.27 -2.52 4.18
N TYR A 64 -5.54 -2.91 4.12
CA TYR A 64 -6.10 -4.00 4.91
C TYR A 64 -5.28 -5.29 4.79
N TYR A 65 -5.04 -5.77 3.58
CA TYR A 65 -4.28 -7.01 3.40
C TYR A 65 -2.81 -6.87 3.78
N GLU A 66 -2.19 -5.70 3.62
CA GLU A 66 -0.81 -5.49 4.01
C GLU A 66 -0.61 -5.69 5.51
N ILE A 67 -1.42 -5.02 6.33
CA ILE A 67 -1.27 -5.09 7.79
C ILE A 67 -1.62 -6.48 8.33
N ILE A 68 -2.64 -7.14 7.79
CA ILE A 68 -3.09 -8.46 8.27
C ILE A 68 -2.08 -9.53 7.92
N ARG A 69 -1.56 -9.54 6.68
CA ARG A 69 -0.58 -10.53 6.24
C ARG A 69 0.77 -10.38 6.94
N ALA A 70 1.14 -9.16 7.31
CA ALA A 70 2.32 -8.90 8.12
C ALA A 70 2.15 -9.31 9.60
N ASN A 71 0.90 -9.47 10.08
CA ASN A 71 0.57 -9.74 11.47
C ASN A 71 -0.42 -10.91 11.62
N PRO A 72 -0.11 -12.11 11.12
CA PRO A 72 -1.07 -13.22 11.07
C PRO A 72 -1.50 -13.75 12.44
N HIS A 73 -0.79 -13.37 13.52
CA HIS A 73 -1.08 -13.80 14.88
C HIS A 73 -1.76 -12.72 15.74
N VAL A 74 -2.13 -11.58 15.13
CA VAL A 74 -2.80 -10.48 15.80
C VAL A 74 -4.25 -10.45 15.34
N ASP A 75 -5.19 -10.40 16.29
CA ASP A 75 -6.60 -10.26 15.96
C ASP A 75 -6.86 -8.93 15.23
N VAL A 76 -7.61 -8.99 14.14
CA VAL A 76 -7.84 -7.83 13.26
C VAL A 76 -8.66 -6.75 13.95
N TRP A 77 -9.65 -7.14 14.73
CA TRP A 77 -10.64 -6.25 15.32
C TRP A 77 -10.37 -5.95 16.80
N LEU A 78 -9.66 -6.84 17.49
CA LEU A 78 -9.35 -6.76 18.91
C LEU A 78 -7.89 -7.15 19.18
N PRO A 79 -6.90 -6.42 18.65
CA PRO A 79 -5.49 -6.73 18.91
C PRO A 79 -5.14 -6.67 20.40
N GLY A 80 -5.88 -5.87 21.17
CA GLY A 80 -5.60 -5.60 22.57
C GLY A 80 -4.43 -4.62 22.76
N ALA A 81 -4.30 -4.04 23.96
CA ALA A 81 -3.27 -3.06 24.27
C ALA A 81 -1.87 -3.69 24.32
N GLY A 82 -0.87 -2.95 23.83
CA GLY A 82 0.55 -3.28 23.98
C GLY A 82 1.07 -4.40 23.09
N LYS A 83 0.27 -4.89 22.13
CA LYS A 83 0.73 -5.85 21.12
C LYS A 83 1.71 -5.18 20.17
N ASP A 84 2.77 -5.91 19.80
CA ASP A 84 3.66 -5.50 18.72
C ASP A 84 2.95 -5.74 17.38
N VAL A 85 2.74 -4.66 16.63
CA VAL A 85 2.17 -4.70 15.30
C VAL A 85 3.25 -4.29 14.32
N MET A 86 3.63 -5.21 13.42
CA MET A 86 4.58 -4.97 12.35
C MET A 86 3.96 -4.05 11.31
N LEU A 87 4.72 -3.06 10.88
CA LEU A 87 4.38 -2.12 9.80
C LEU A 87 5.30 -2.41 8.61
N PRO A 88 4.83 -3.12 7.57
CA PRO A 88 5.63 -3.44 6.39
C PRO A 88 5.87 -2.18 5.55
N GLY A 89 7.04 -1.58 5.71
CA GLY A 89 7.42 -0.35 5.00
C GLY A 89 8.44 -0.58 3.89
N ARG A 90 9.23 -1.66 3.95
CA ARG A 90 10.21 -2.04 2.93
C ARG A 90 9.53 -2.66 1.72
N ARG A 91 9.90 -2.22 0.51
CA ARG A 91 9.24 -2.66 -0.73
C ARG A 91 10.21 -2.79 -1.88
N ILE A 92 10.02 -3.78 -2.73
CA ILE A 92 10.62 -3.84 -4.05
C ILE A 92 9.69 -3.11 -5.02
N LEU A 93 10.16 -2.06 -5.68
CA LEU A 93 9.36 -1.32 -6.66
C LEU A 93 8.96 -2.20 -7.84
N PRO A 94 7.74 -2.05 -8.39
CA PRO A 94 7.32 -2.77 -9.59
C PRO A 94 8.28 -2.53 -10.77
N PRO A 95 8.50 -3.55 -11.63
CA PRO A 95 9.41 -3.44 -12.76
C PRO A 95 8.91 -2.45 -13.83
N GLY A 96 9.85 -1.97 -14.64
CA GLY A 96 9.60 -1.08 -15.77
C GLY A 96 9.83 0.40 -15.46
N PRO A 97 9.36 1.32 -16.33
CA PRO A 97 9.64 2.74 -16.23
C PRO A 97 9.14 3.35 -14.90
N ARG A 98 10.00 4.14 -14.25
CA ARG A 98 9.68 4.91 -13.03
C ARG A 98 9.10 6.27 -13.41
N GLU A 99 7.92 6.27 -14.02
CA GLU A 99 7.22 7.48 -14.49
C GLU A 99 5.70 7.34 -14.32
N GLY A 100 5.00 8.45 -14.07
CA GLY A 100 3.56 8.47 -13.93
C GLY A 100 3.06 7.63 -12.75
N ILE A 101 1.97 6.92 -12.95
CA ILE A 101 1.34 6.05 -11.94
C ILE A 101 1.54 4.58 -12.32
N VAL A 102 1.89 3.76 -11.35
CA VAL A 102 1.88 2.28 -11.46
C VAL A 102 0.98 1.75 -10.36
N VAL A 103 -0.01 0.93 -10.70
CA VAL A 103 -0.84 0.20 -9.73
C VAL A 103 -0.51 -1.28 -9.85
N ASN A 104 0.07 -1.87 -8.81
CA ASN A 104 0.32 -3.31 -8.77
C ASN A 104 -0.83 -4.01 -8.06
N LEU A 105 -1.63 -4.76 -8.82
CA LEU A 105 -2.88 -5.33 -8.33
C LEU A 105 -2.68 -6.34 -7.18
N PRO A 106 -1.77 -7.33 -7.25
CA PRO A 106 -1.54 -8.29 -6.17
C PRO A 106 -1.07 -7.65 -4.87
N GLU A 107 -0.41 -6.50 -4.98
CA GLU A 107 0.14 -5.73 -3.86
C GLU A 107 -0.90 -4.79 -3.22
N HIS A 108 -2.01 -4.51 -3.93
CA HIS A 108 -3.00 -3.50 -3.54
C HIS A 108 -2.35 -2.13 -3.27
N ARG A 109 -1.42 -1.73 -4.16
CA ARG A 109 -0.64 -0.52 -3.97
C ARG A 109 -0.45 0.27 -5.26
N LEU A 110 -0.55 1.58 -5.12
CA LEU A 110 -0.28 2.58 -6.15
C LEU A 110 1.07 3.24 -5.87
N TYR A 111 1.86 3.42 -6.90
CA TYR A 111 3.13 4.15 -6.92
C TYR A 111 3.02 5.32 -7.90
N TYR A 112 3.29 6.51 -7.44
CA TYR A 112 3.37 7.69 -8.28
C TYR A 112 4.81 8.21 -8.33
N TYR A 113 5.31 8.42 -9.54
CA TYR A 113 6.63 8.94 -9.82
C TYR A 113 6.50 10.35 -10.40
N PRO A 114 6.50 11.41 -9.56
CA PRO A 114 6.45 12.78 -10.05
C PRO A 114 7.70 13.11 -10.85
N LYS A 115 7.56 13.98 -11.86
CA LYS A 115 8.72 14.52 -12.58
C LYS A 115 9.47 15.45 -11.63
N PRO A 116 10.79 15.23 -11.41
CA PRO A 116 11.58 16.12 -10.56
C PRO A 116 11.62 17.55 -11.13
N HIS A 117 11.56 18.54 -10.26
CA HIS A 117 11.71 19.94 -10.62
C HIS A 117 13.14 20.41 -10.34
N GLY A 118 13.84 20.87 -11.37
CA GLY A 118 15.19 21.41 -11.22
C GLY A 118 16.20 20.40 -10.67
N ARG A 119 16.69 20.65 -9.43
CA ARG A 119 17.71 19.80 -8.75
C ARG A 119 17.09 18.85 -7.71
N GLU A 120 15.78 18.71 -7.67
CA GLU A 120 15.13 17.78 -6.75
C GLU A 120 15.54 16.33 -7.07
N LYS A 121 15.74 15.55 -6.01
CA LYS A 121 15.96 14.13 -6.17
C LYS A 121 14.68 13.44 -6.63
N PRO A 122 14.78 12.45 -7.53
CA PRO A 122 13.61 11.69 -7.91
C PRO A 122 13.05 10.93 -6.69
N VAL A 123 11.72 10.94 -6.57
CA VAL A 123 11.01 10.28 -5.48
C VAL A 123 9.94 9.33 -6.04
N VAL A 124 9.51 8.40 -5.21
CA VAL A 124 8.26 7.65 -5.38
C VAL A 124 7.34 7.95 -4.21
N ILE A 125 6.07 8.20 -4.51
CA ILE A 125 5.01 8.37 -3.54
C ILE A 125 4.11 7.15 -3.65
N THR A 126 3.80 6.48 -2.55
CA THR A 126 3.04 5.25 -2.60
C THR A 126 1.85 5.26 -1.65
N TYR A 127 0.77 4.63 -2.10
CA TYR A 127 -0.52 4.62 -1.43
C TYR A 127 -1.14 3.21 -1.46
N PRO A 128 -1.77 2.75 -0.38
CA PRO A 128 -2.59 1.56 -0.42
C PRO A 128 -3.85 1.82 -1.25
N VAL A 129 -4.31 0.80 -1.97
CA VAL A 129 -5.51 0.92 -2.81
C VAL A 129 -6.37 -0.33 -2.74
N SER A 130 -7.69 -0.15 -2.87
CA SER A 130 -8.59 -1.27 -3.21
C SER A 130 -8.72 -1.39 -4.72
N ILE A 131 -8.93 -2.61 -5.17
CA ILE A 131 -9.06 -2.98 -6.59
C ILE A 131 -10.38 -3.70 -6.84
N GLY A 132 -10.65 -4.03 -8.10
CA GLY A 132 -11.83 -4.80 -8.50
C GLY A 132 -11.91 -6.16 -7.84
N LYS A 133 -13.14 -6.56 -7.45
CA LYS A 133 -13.45 -7.92 -7.01
C LYS A 133 -13.61 -8.85 -8.22
N MET A 134 -13.71 -10.15 -7.96
CA MET A 134 -13.72 -11.28 -8.89
C MET A 134 -14.47 -11.04 -10.21
N ASP A 135 -15.71 -10.59 -10.19
CA ASP A 135 -16.54 -10.38 -11.40
C ASP A 135 -16.36 -8.97 -12.04
N TRP A 136 -15.49 -8.13 -11.45
CA TRP A 136 -15.37 -6.71 -11.79
C TRP A 136 -13.89 -6.30 -11.82
N ARG A 137 -13.19 -6.79 -12.83
CA ARG A 137 -11.73 -6.62 -12.94
C ARG A 137 -11.29 -5.16 -13.07
N THR A 138 -10.19 -4.84 -12.41
CA THR A 138 -9.37 -3.70 -12.78
C THR A 138 -8.57 -4.10 -14.03
N PRO A 139 -8.71 -3.42 -15.18
CA PRO A 139 -8.06 -3.84 -16.43
C PRO A 139 -6.54 -3.71 -16.31
N LEU A 140 -5.81 -4.69 -16.83
CA LEU A 140 -4.36 -4.60 -16.96
C LEU A 140 -3.97 -3.78 -18.19
N GLY A 141 -2.76 -3.21 -18.14
CA GLY A 141 -2.17 -2.52 -19.27
C GLY A 141 -1.87 -1.04 -19.04
N ALA A 142 -1.59 -0.34 -20.12
CA ALA A 142 -1.27 1.09 -20.11
C ALA A 142 -2.51 1.93 -20.44
N THR A 143 -2.68 3.00 -19.68
CA THR A 143 -3.73 3.99 -19.84
C THR A 143 -3.21 5.37 -19.42
N GLU A 144 -4.08 6.37 -19.30
CA GLU A 144 -3.72 7.69 -18.81
C GLU A 144 -4.88 8.35 -18.06
N VAL A 145 -4.56 9.34 -17.24
CA VAL A 145 -5.55 10.21 -16.58
C VAL A 145 -6.10 11.20 -17.61
N ILE A 146 -7.38 11.08 -17.97
CA ILE A 146 -8.02 11.95 -18.97
C ILE A 146 -8.85 13.10 -18.37
N ALA A 147 -9.25 12.97 -17.09
CA ALA A 147 -9.99 14.03 -16.40
C ALA A 147 -9.80 13.95 -14.89
N LYS A 148 -9.96 15.11 -14.24
CA LYS A 148 -9.95 15.26 -12.78
C LYS A 148 -11.26 15.90 -12.34
N ILE A 149 -11.97 15.29 -11.39
CA ILE A 149 -13.32 15.68 -10.98
C ILE A 149 -13.32 15.89 -9.46
N ARG A 150 -13.74 17.08 -9.04
CA ARG A 150 -14.03 17.38 -7.61
C ARG A 150 -15.51 17.17 -7.36
N ASN A 151 -15.85 16.65 -6.21
CA ASN A 151 -17.22 16.37 -5.79
C ASN A 151 -18.01 15.64 -6.90
N PRO A 152 -17.54 14.44 -7.33
CA PRO A 152 -18.15 13.71 -8.42
C PRO A 152 -19.56 13.26 -8.03
N SER A 153 -20.48 13.19 -8.99
CA SER A 153 -21.71 12.39 -8.86
C SER A 153 -21.39 10.96 -9.27
N TRP A 154 -21.88 9.99 -8.51
CA TRP A 154 -21.77 8.58 -8.86
C TRP A 154 -22.99 8.12 -9.63
N TYR A 155 -22.75 7.49 -10.75
CA TYR A 155 -23.77 6.85 -11.60
C TYR A 155 -23.56 5.34 -11.52
N PRO A 156 -24.21 4.64 -10.55
CA PRO A 156 -24.01 3.21 -10.39
C PRO A 156 -24.38 2.47 -11.67
N PRO A 157 -23.47 1.59 -12.21
CA PRO A 157 -23.80 0.76 -13.36
C PRO A 157 -25.08 -0.06 -13.14
N GLU A 158 -25.74 -0.45 -14.23
CA GLU A 158 -27.00 -1.22 -14.12
C GLU A 158 -26.80 -2.53 -13.38
N SER A 159 -25.69 -3.22 -13.63
CA SER A 159 -25.30 -4.45 -12.92
C SER A 159 -25.17 -4.24 -11.41
N VAL A 160 -24.55 -3.14 -10.97
CA VAL A 160 -24.43 -2.78 -9.55
C VAL A 160 -25.79 -2.48 -8.94
N ARG A 161 -26.64 -1.74 -9.65
CA ARG A 161 -28.00 -1.46 -9.19
C ARG A 161 -28.85 -2.73 -9.05
N LYS A 162 -28.66 -3.67 -9.96
CA LYS A 162 -29.35 -4.97 -9.93
C LYS A 162 -28.87 -5.80 -8.72
N GLU A 163 -27.55 -5.92 -8.52
CA GLU A 163 -26.95 -6.61 -7.36
C GLU A 163 -27.48 -6.06 -6.03
N HIS A 164 -27.52 -4.73 -5.89
CA HIS A 164 -28.05 -4.07 -4.69
C HIS A 164 -29.58 -4.30 -4.51
N ALA A 165 -30.34 -4.24 -5.59
CA ALA A 165 -31.78 -4.48 -5.53
C ALA A 165 -32.11 -5.93 -5.12
N GLU A 166 -31.34 -6.91 -5.60
CA GLU A 166 -31.45 -8.32 -5.22
C GLU A 166 -31.11 -8.54 -3.74
N ASN A 167 -30.21 -7.73 -3.18
CA ASN A 167 -29.84 -7.74 -1.75
C ASN A 167 -30.77 -6.90 -0.86
N GLY A 168 -31.86 -6.32 -1.41
CA GLY A 168 -32.84 -5.54 -0.65
C GLY A 168 -32.40 -4.08 -0.35
N ASP A 169 -31.33 -3.60 -0.99
CA ASP A 169 -30.80 -2.25 -0.85
C ASP A 169 -30.75 -1.52 -2.22
N PRO A 170 -31.90 -1.15 -2.81
CA PRO A 170 -31.96 -0.59 -4.15
C PRO A 170 -31.27 0.78 -4.25
N LEU A 171 -30.30 0.90 -5.14
CA LEU A 171 -29.57 2.15 -5.38
C LEU A 171 -30.36 3.10 -6.33
N PRO A 172 -30.28 4.42 -6.10
CA PRO A 172 -30.78 5.41 -7.04
C PRO A 172 -29.97 5.40 -8.34
N LYS A 173 -30.52 6.00 -9.40
CA LYS A 173 -29.79 6.15 -10.68
C LYS A 173 -28.57 7.06 -10.56
N VAL A 174 -28.57 7.99 -9.61
CA VAL A 174 -27.50 8.96 -9.37
C VAL A 174 -27.39 9.18 -7.86
N VAL A 175 -26.17 9.09 -7.32
CA VAL A 175 -25.83 9.55 -5.99
C VAL A 175 -25.01 10.85 -6.16
N GLY A 176 -25.52 11.95 -5.65
CA GLY A 176 -24.85 13.25 -5.68
C GLY A 176 -23.58 13.28 -4.81
N PRO A 177 -22.81 14.38 -4.87
CA PRO A 177 -21.72 14.61 -3.93
C PRO A 177 -22.21 14.60 -2.47
N GLY A 178 -21.39 14.08 -1.56
CA GLY A 178 -21.69 14.04 -0.14
C GLY A 178 -21.22 12.76 0.54
N PRO A 179 -21.55 12.59 1.84
CA PRO A 179 -21.04 11.50 2.67
C PRO A 179 -21.49 10.11 2.21
N ASP A 180 -22.62 10.02 1.51
CA ASP A 180 -23.16 8.75 1.01
C ASP A 180 -22.56 8.36 -0.36
N ASN A 181 -21.73 9.22 -0.96
CA ASN A 181 -21.15 8.94 -2.26
C ASN A 181 -19.91 8.04 -2.13
N PRO A 182 -19.92 6.81 -2.69
CA PRO A 182 -18.80 5.88 -2.57
C PRO A 182 -17.56 6.33 -3.34
N LEU A 183 -17.64 7.34 -4.21
CA LEU A 183 -16.47 7.91 -4.90
C LEU A 183 -15.68 8.90 -4.02
N GLY A 184 -16.28 9.39 -2.91
CA GLY A 184 -15.69 10.46 -2.10
C GLY A 184 -15.61 11.79 -2.86
N ASP A 185 -14.73 12.69 -2.40
CA ASP A 185 -14.66 14.07 -2.89
C ASP A 185 -13.82 14.26 -4.15
N PHE A 186 -13.00 13.26 -4.53
CA PHE A 186 -12.07 13.37 -5.66
C PHE A 186 -12.07 12.10 -6.50
N ALA A 187 -12.09 12.28 -7.82
CA ALA A 187 -11.94 11.20 -8.79
C ALA A 187 -11.05 11.64 -9.96
N MET A 188 -10.22 10.72 -10.44
CA MET A 188 -9.42 10.84 -11.65
C MET A 188 -9.88 9.78 -12.65
N ARG A 189 -10.37 10.20 -13.82
CA ARG A 189 -10.87 9.29 -14.86
C ARG A 189 -9.72 8.77 -15.70
N LEU A 190 -9.71 7.47 -15.94
CA LEU A 190 -8.73 6.81 -16.81
C LEU A 190 -9.29 6.60 -18.21
N ALA A 191 -8.43 6.58 -19.24
CA ALA A 191 -8.80 6.28 -20.61
C ALA A 191 -9.21 4.82 -20.83
N ALA A 192 -8.93 3.92 -19.89
CA ALA A 192 -9.34 2.52 -19.94
C ALA A 192 -10.86 2.38 -19.95
N GLY A 193 -11.39 1.35 -20.66
CA GLY A 193 -12.82 1.03 -20.68
C GLY A 193 -13.70 2.20 -21.14
N HIS A 194 -13.25 2.98 -22.12
CA HIS A 194 -13.95 4.18 -22.59
C HIS A 194 -14.17 5.25 -21.51
N GLY A 195 -13.34 5.25 -20.46
CA GLY A 195 -13.42 6.23 -19.36
C GLY A 195 -14.33 5.82 -18.21
N GLU A 196 -14.67 4.56 -18.09
CA GLU A 196 -15.48 4.03 -16.98
C GLU A 196 -14.67 3.79 -15.70
N TYR A 197 -13.33 3.60 -15.82
CA TYR A 197 -12.47 3.33 -14.69
C TYR A 197 -11.94 4.61 -14.05
N LEU A 198 -11.93 4.60 -12.71
CA LEU A 198 -11.54 5.74 -11.90
C LEU A 198 -10.46 5.36 -10.88
N ILE A 199 -9.59 6.33 -10.55
CA ILE A 199 -8.88 6.38 -9.28
C ILE A 199 -9.66 7.39 -8.42
N HIS A 200 -10.20 6.97 -7.26
CA HIS A 200 -11.14 7.80 -6.50
C HIS A 200 -11.02 7.56 -4.98
N GLY A 201 -11.65 8.42 -4.22
CA GLY A 201 -11.76 8.29 -2.78
C GLY A 201 -12.77 7.24 -2.31
N THR A 202 -13.23 7.37 -1.09
CA THR A 202 -14.24 6.48 -0.51
C THR A 202 -14.99 7.14 0.64
N ASN A 203 -16.19 6.68 0.88
CA ASN A 203 -16.94 6.91 2.12
C ASN A 203 -16.77 5.75 3.14
N ASN A 204 -16.04 4.69 2.74
CA ASN A 204 -15.73 3.55 3.62
C ASN A 204 -14.20 3.29 3.63
N PRO A 205 -13.42 4.01 4.45
CA PRO A 205 -11.97 3.89 4.49
C PRO A 205 -11.47 2.54 5.02
N THR A 206 -12.24 1.84 5.87
CA THR A 206 -11.82 0.55 6.45
C THR A 206 -11.63 -0.55 5.41
N ALA A 207 -12.19 -0.39 4.22
CA ALA A 207 -12.08 -1.35 3.12
C ALA A 207 -10.90 -1.06 2.17
N VAL A 208 -10.08 -0.03 2.43
CA VAL A 208 -8.91 0.28 1.59
C VAL A 208 -7.86 -0.82 1.74
N GLY A 209 -7.34 -1.30 0.61
CA GLY A 209 -6.42 -2.43 0.56
C GLY A 209 -7.09 -3.80 0.39
N MET A 210 -8.39 -3.83 0.02
CA MET A 210 -9.15 -5.05 -0.29
C MET A 210 -9.50 -5.13 -1.77
N SER A 211 -9.85 -6.34 -2.26
CA SER A 211 -10.48 -6.58 -3.57
C SER A 211 -12.00 -6.49 -3.43
N VAL A 212 -12.57 -5.28 -3.47
CA VAL A 212 -13.99 -5.03 -3.16
C VAL A 212 -14.67 -4.04 -4.09
N THR A 213 -13.97 -3.49 -5.08
CA THR A 213 -14.55 -2.51 -6.00
C THR A 213 -15.16 -3.17 -7.24
N HIS A 214 -15.83 -2.38 -8.06
CA HIS A 214 -16.31 -2.79 -9.38
C HIS A 214 -15.33 -2.38 -10.49
N GLY A 215 -14.03 -2.63 -10.27
CA GLY A 215 -12.94 -2.40 -11.22
C GLY A 215 -12.18 -1.08 -11.03
N CYS A 216 -12.72 -0.13 -10.30
CA CYS A 216 -12.04 1.13 -9.99
C CYS A 216 -10.96 0.95 -8.91
N VAL A 217 -10.02 1.89 -8.87
CA VAL A 217 -8.98 1.98 -7.85
C VAL A 217 -9.43 2.92 -6.74
N ARG A 218 -9.70 2.40 -5.54
CA ARG A 218 -10.19 3.15 -4.39
C ARG A 218 -9.05 3.47 -3.44
N MET A 219 -9.02 4.69 -2.91
CA MET A 219 -7.99 5.20 -2.00
C MET A 219 -8.61 5.77 -0.72
N TYR A 220 -7.80 5.95 0.30
CA TYR A 220 -8.19 6.77 1.46
C TYR A 220 -8.55 8.19 1.02
N PRO A 221 -9.50 8.87 1.69
CA PRO A 221 -9.96 10.21 1.29
C PRO A 221 -8.81 11.24 1.23
N GLU A 222 -7.93 11.24 2.22
CA GLU A 222 -6.77 12.13 2.28
C GLU A 222 -5.71 11.80 1.22
N ASP A 223 -5.51 10.50 0.92
CA ASP A 223 -4.54 10.02 -0.07
C ASP A 223 -4.95 10.44 -1.48
N VAL A 224 -6.24 10.23 -1.83
CA VAL A 224 -6.73 10.67 -3.14
C VAL A 224 -6.72 12.19 -3.27
N ALA A 225 -7.00 12.93 -2.19
CA ALA A 225 -6.92 14.39 -2.20
C ALA A 225 -5.49 14.87 -2.47
N ALA A 226 -4.49 14.25 -1.81
CA ALA A 226 -3.09 14.55 -2.01
C ALA A 226 -2.63 14.20 -3.43
N LEU A 227 -2.94 12.98 -3.90
CA LEU A 227 -2.60 12.52 -5.24
C LEU A 227 -3.28 13.40 -6.32
N PHE A 228 -4.56 13.72 -6.14
CA PHE A 228 -5.31 14.60 -7.03
C PHE A 228 -4.66 15.98 -7.17
N ALA A 229 -4.10 16.52 -6.09
CA ALA A 229 -3.46 17.84 -6.14
C ALA A 229 -2.24 17.88 -7.07
N ILE A 230 -1.46 16.79 -7.12
CA ILE A 230 -0.14 16.74 -7.76
C ILE A 230 -0.10 16.02 -9.12
N VAL A 231 -1.11 15.20 -9.45
CA VAL A 231 -1.15 14.44 -10.70
C VAL A 231 -1.77 15.30 -11.81
N PRO A 232 -1.05 15.59 -12.92
CA PRO A 232 -1.61 16.27 -14.08
C PRO A 232 -2.54 15.36 -14.91
N VAL A 233 -3.48 15.95 -15.65
CA VAL A 233 -4.16 15.27 -16.78
C VAL A 233 -3.11 14.91 -17.84
N GLY A 234 -3.25 13.75 -18.48
CA GLY A 234 -2.27 13.17 -19.38
C GLY A 234 -1.18 12.35 -18.68
N THR A 235 -1.24 12.19 -17.33
CA THR A 235 -0.32 11.32 -16.62
C THR A 235 -0.55 9.87 -17.04
N ARG A 236 0.53 9.20 -17.48
CA ARG A 236 0.51 7.77 -17.82
C ARG A 236 0.20 6.94 -16.59
N VAL A 237 -0.61 5.89 -16.78
CA VAL A 237 -0.97 4.92 -15.75
C VAL A 237 -0.69 3.51 -16.27
N ARG A 238 0.02 2.70 -15.50
CA ARG A 238 0.22 1.27 -15.76
C ARG A 238 -0.46 0.47 -14.68
N LEU A 239 -1.34 -0.43 -15.08
CA LEU A 239 -2.03 -1.39 -14.22
C LEU A 239 -1.36 -2.74 -14.45
N VAL A 240 -0.64 -3.25 -13.44
CA VAL A 240 0.23 -4.42 -13.59
C VAL A 240 -0.16 -5.52 -12.61
N ASN A 241 0.17 -6.76 -12.97
CA ASN A 241 -0.02 -7.96 -12.14
C ASN A 241 1.36 -8.59 -11.88
N GLU A 242 2.07 -8.06 -10.89
CA GLU A 242 3.42 -8.49 -10.51
C GLU A 242 3.41 -9.07 -9.08
N PRO A 243 2.96 -10.33 -8.91
CA PRO A 243 2.85 -10.94 -7.58
C PRO A 243 4.21 -11.29 -6.98
N VAL A 244 5.23 -11.52 -7.81
CA VAL A 244 6.59 -11.90 -7.40
C VAL A 244 7.58 -10.87 -7.90
N LYS A 245 8.28 -10.22 -6.97
CA LYS A 245 9.32 -9.23 -7.27
C LYS A 245 10.63 -9.68 -6.65
N VAL A 246 11.72 -9.55 -7.42
CA VAL A 246 13.08 -9.95 -7.00
C VAL A 246 14.04 -8.79 -7.26
N ALA A 247 14.96 -8.54 -6.34
CA ALA A 247 15.91 -7.45 -6.48
C ALA A 247 17.24 -7.72 -5.76
N TRP A 248 18.34 -7.27 -6.36
CA TRP A 248 19.63 -7.19 -5.71
C TRP A 248 19.79 -5.90 -4.93
N VAL A 249 20.26 -5.99 -3.69
CA VAL A 249 20.62 -4.84 -2.84
C VAL A 249 21.88 -5.18 -2.04
N GLY A 250 22.97 -4.50 -2.31
CA GLY A 250 24.21 -4.66 -1.56
C GLY A 250 24.76 -6.10 -1.51
N GLY A 251 24.56 -6.89 -2.58
CA GLY A 251 24.96 -8.30 -2.66
C GLY A 251 23.97 -9.28 -2.00
N GLU A 252 22.80 -8.83 -1.59
CA GLU A 252 21.69 -9.66 -1.11
C GLU A 252 20.59 -9.73 -2.17
N LEU A 253 20.06 -10.92 -2.45
CA LEU A 253 18.93 -11.12 -3.32
C LEU A 253 17.66 -11.17 -2.47
N LEU A 254 16.80 -10.18 -2.65
CA LEU A 254 15.52 -10.08 -1.98
C LEU A 254 14.41 -10.63 -2.85
N LEU A 255 13.47 -11.32 -2.22
CA LEU A 255 12.21 -11.78 -2.79
C LEU A 255 11.05 -11.15 -2.02
N GLU A 256 10.11 -10.54 -2.72
CA GLU A 256 8.84 -10.07 -2.20
C GLU A 256 7.73 -10.78 -2.96
N ALA A 257 6.79 -11.40 -2.25
CA ALA A 257 5.70 -12.16 -2.83
C ALA A 257 4.35 -11.71 -2.27
N HIS A 258 3.36 -11.61 -3.15
CA HIS A 258 1.97 -11.31 -2.86
C HIS A 258 1.09 -12.42 -3.44
N PRO A 259 -0.14 -12.64 -2.92
CA PRO A 259 -1.06 -13.61 -3.51
C PRO A 259 -1.32 -13.26 -4.98
N PRO A 260 -1.03 -14.16 -5.92
CA PRO A 260 -1.30 -13.93 -7.33
C PRO A 260 -2.79 -13.76 -7.58
N VAL A 261 -3.13 -12.97 -8.58
CA VAL A 261 -4.50 -12.86 -9.10
C VAL A 261 -4.51 -13.32 -10.57
N ASP A 262 -5.48 -14.14 -10.93
CA ASP A 262 -5.66 -14.58 -12.31
C ASP A 262 -6.32 -13.52 -13.20
N GLU A 263 -6.61 -13.90 -14.45
CA GLU A 263 -7.28 -13.00 -15.38
C GLU A 263 -8.71 -12.65 -14.95
N GLU A 264 -9.35 -13.46 -14.13
CA GLU A 264 -10.65 -13.25 -13.54
C GLU A 264 -10.61 -12.40 -12.26
N GLY A 265 -9.40 -12.07 -11.75
CA GLY A 265 -9.19 -11.30 -10.52
C GLY A 265 -9.33 -12.13 -9.24
N GLN A 266 -9.31 -13.48 -9.37
CA GLN A 266 -9.34 -14.39 -8.23
C GLN A 266 -7.93 -14.60 -7.69
N THR A 267 -7.80 -14.76 -6.37
CA THR A 267 -6.55 -15.21 -5.78
C THR A 267 -6.31 -16.67 -6.15
N VAL A 268 -5.16 -16.95 -6.71
CA VAL A 268 -4.72 -18.29 -7.11
C VAL A 268 -3.50 -18.71 -6.31
N GLU A 269 -3.19 -20.01 -6.36
CA GLU A 269 -1.99 -20.55 -5.71
C GLU A 269 -0.71 -19.98 -6.36
N PRO A 270 0.32 -19.65 -5.55
CA PRO A 270 1.60 -19.17 -6.07
C PRO A 270 2.28 -20.23 -6.94
N ASP A 271 2.76 -19.80 -8.11
CA ASP A 271 3.43 -20.67 -9.08
C ASP A 271 4.96 -20.67 -8.87
N LEU A 272 5.51 -21.86 -8.59
CA LEU A 272 6.96 -22.06 -8.47
C LEU A 272 7.72 -21.82 -9.78
N GLN A 273 7.08 -21.95 -10.93
CA GLN A 273 7.71 -21.64 -12.22
C GLN A 273 7.94 -20.14 -12.36
N VAL A 274 6.96 -19.34 -11.91
CA VAL A 274 7.11 -17.87 -11.86
C VAL A 274 8.27 -17.48 -10.94
N LEU A 275 8.36 -18.09 -9.76
CA LEU A 275 9.48 -17.85 -8.84
C LEU A 275 10.82 -18.20 -9.49
N SER A 276 10.95 -19.40 -10.07
CA SER A 276 12.18 -19.84 -10.73
C SER A 276 12.58 -18.87 -11.84
N ALA A 277 11.66 -18.53 -12.74
CA ALA A 277 11.92 -17.61 -13.84
C ALA A 277 12.37 -16.22 -13.35
N LYS A 278 11.76 -15.70 -12.27
CA LYS A 278 12.14 -14.41 -11.67
C LYS A 278 13.53 -14.46 -11.02
N LEU A 279 13.87 -15.55 -10.33
CA LEU A 279 15.19 -15.76 -9.75
C LEU A 279 16.25 -15.91 -10.83
N ASP A 280 16.00 -16.74 -11.85
CA ASP A 280 16.92 -16.95 -12.99
C ASP A 280 17.18 -15.64 -13.74
N HIS A 281 16.14 -14.84 -13.97
CA HIS A 281 16.28 -13.52 -14.59
C HIS A 281 17.11 -12.57 -13.73
N ALA A 282 16.91 -12.56 -12.40
CA ALA A 282 17.65 -11.70 -11.48
C ALA A 282 19.11 -12.15 -11.31
N LEU A 283 19.39 -13.44 -11.42
CA LEU A 283 20.74 -13.98 -11.38
C LEU A 283 21.51 -13.63 -12.66
N GLY A 284 20.89 -13.73 -13.84
CA GLY A 284 21.60 -13.59 -15.11
C GLY A 284 22.82 -14.51 -15.14
N ASP A 285 24.00 -13.91 -15.40
CA ASP A 285 25.31 -14.59 -15.36
C ASP A 285 25.97 -14.60 -13.98
N SER A 286 25.30 -14.04 -12.95
CA SER A 286 25.86 -13.90 -11.61
C SER A 286 25.76 -15.23 -10.83
N SER A 287 26.82 -15.57 -10.11
CA SER A 287 26.81 -16.69 -9.17
C SER A 287 26.29 -16.23 -7.82
N ALA A 288 25.31 -16.94 -7.28
CA ALA A 288 24.78 -16.69 -5.93
C ALA A 288 24.38 -17.98 -5.23
N ALA A 289 24.50 -18.01 -3.92
CA ALA A 289 23.92 -19.04 -3.10
C ALA A 289 22.43 -18.71 -2.85
N ILE A 290 21.52 -19.52 -3.36
CA ILE A 290 20.08 -19.37 -3.18
C ILE A 290 19.59 -20.29 -2.07
N HIS A 291 18.89 -19.75 -1.10
CA HIS A 291 18.19 -20.47 -0.04
C HIS A 291 16.79 -20.88 -0.54
N TRP A 292 16.72 -21.95 -1.34
CA TRP A 292 15.50 -22.38 -2.03
C TRP A 292 14.33 -22.68 -1.09
N ASP A 293 14.58 -23.24 0.09
CA ASP A 293 13.51 -23.53 1.07
C ASP A 293 12.91 -22.22 1.61
N LEU A 294 13.75 -21.21 1.86
CA LEU A 294 13.30 -19.90 2.28
C LEU A 294 12.56 -19.16 1.15
N ALA A 295 13.05 -19.26 -0.09
CA ALA A 295 12.39 -18.68 -1.25
C ALA A 295 10.99 -19.26 -1.47
N ARG A 296 10.84 -20.60 -1.35
CA ARG A 296 9.54 -21.28 -1.40
C ARG A 296 8.63 -20.86 -0.25
N ALA A 297 9.15 -20.82 0.97
CA ALA A 297 8.38 -20.39 2.13
C ALA A 297 7.89 -18.93 1.99
N THR A 298 8.73 -18.02 1.48
CA THR A 298 8.36 -16.63 1.20
C THR A 298 7.28 -16.53 0.14
N LEU A 299 7.40 -17.32 -0.94
CA LEU A 299 6.37 -17.39 -1.99
C LEU A 299 5.03 -17.86 -1.45
N GLN A 300 5.04 -18.93 -0.63
CA GLN A 300 3.82 -19.50 -0.02
C GLN A 300 3.19 -18.57 1.00
N ALA A 301 4.01 -17.90 1.83
CA ALA A 301 3.52 -16.92 2.79
C ALA A 301 2.85 -15.73 2.11
N ALA A 302 3.37 -15.31 0.96
CA ALA A 302 2.83 -14.23 0.13
C ALA A 302 2.39 -13.00 0.93
N ASN A 303 3.19 -12.63 1.94
CA ASN A 303 2.84 -11.61 2.93
C ASN A 303 3.32 -10.19 2.56
N GLY A 304 4.01 -10.04 1.40
CA GLY A 304 4.49 -8.77 0.90
C GLY A 304 5.74 -8.24 1.61
N ILE A 305 6.41 -9.05 2.42
CA ILE A 305 7.62 -8.65 3.15
C ILE A 305 8.87 -9.09 2.36
N PRO A 306 9.72 -8.15 1.88
CA PRO A 306 10.95 -8.51 1.20
C PRO A 306 11.89 -9.31 2.09
N THR A 307 12.19 -10.53 1.68
CA THR A 307 13.02 -11.50 2.42
C THR A 307 14.32 -11.77 1.65
N VAL A 308 15.45 -11.83 2.33
CA VAL A 308 16.75 -12.17 1.71
C VAL A 308 16.76 -13.68 1.44
N VAL A 309 16.74 -14.05 0.16
CA VAL A 309 16.70 -15.45 -0.31
C VAL A 309 17.97 -15.90 -1.00
N GLY A 310 18.95 -14.99 -1.17
CA GLY A 310 20.23 -15.33 -1.78
C GLY A 310 21.31 -14.31 -1.45
N ILE A 311 22.56 -14.72 -1.61
CA ILE A 311 23.75 -13.91 -1.36
C ILE A 311 24.70 -14.09 -2.54
N ALA A 312 25.26 -12.97 -3.04
CA ALA A 312 26.26 -13.00 -4.10
C ALA A 312 27.52 -13.76 -3.66
N ALA A 313 28.10 -14.58 -4.55
CA ALA A 313 29.22 -15.45 -4.20
C ALA A 313 30.52 -14.71 -3.83
N ASP A 314 30.65 -13.44 -4.20
CA ASP A 314 31.78 -12.57 -3.90
C ASP A 314 31.62 -11.81 -2.55
N LYS A 315 30.47 -11.98 -1.87
CA LYS A 315 30.23 -11.39 -0.54
C LYS A 315 30.63 -12.41 0.53
N PRO A 316 31.56 -12.11 1.47
CA PRO A 316 31.89 -13.04 2.54
C PRO A 316 30.65 -13.35 3.39
N ASP A 317 30.47 -14.63 3.72
CA ASP A 317 29.33 -15.17 4.46
C ASP A 317 28.91 -14.30 5.65
N ALA A 318 27.79 -13.60 5.51
CA ALA A 318 27.02 -13.16 6.65
C ALA A 318 26.25 -14.40 7.14
N ALA A 319 26.48 -14.80 8.40
CA ALA A 319 25.86 -15.97 9.01
C ALA A 319 24.38 -16.08 8.63
N ALA A 320 23.96 -17.26 8.19
CA ALA A 320 22.58 -17.54 7.81
C ALA A 320 21.61 -16.97 8.86
N PRO A 321 20.53 -16.29 8.46
CA PRO A 321 19.54 -15.80 9.41
C PRO A 321 18.98 -16.99 10.19
N THR A 322 19.18 -16.98 11.49
CA THR A 322 18.63 -18.00 12.39
C THR A 322 17.12 -17.96 12.27
N PRO A 323 16.44 -19.09 11.94
CA PRO A 323 14.99 -19.12 11.92
C PRO A 323 14.51 -18.72 13.33
N GLN A 324 13.68 -17.69 13.41
CA GLN A 324 13.00 -17.35 14.66
C GLN A 324 12.05 -18.49 15.00
N THR A 325 12.56 -19.46 15.76
CA THR A 325 11.73 -20.48 16.40
C THR A 325 10.80 -19.78 17.38
N SER A 326 9.52 -19.73 17.01
CA SER A 326 8.43 -19.46 17.95
C SER A 326 8.61 -20.38 19.14
N ALA A 327 9.04 -19.83 20.28
CA ALA A 327 9.08 -20.55 21.53
C ALA A 327 7.65 -20.91 21.92
N ALA A 328 7.27 -22.16 21.67
CA ALA A 328 6.12 -22.78 22.29
C ALA A 328 6.32 -22.74 23.81
N ASN A 329 5.48 -21.99 24.48
CA ASN A 329 5.45 -21.91 25.95
C ASN A 329 4.81 -23.20 26.45
N PRO A 330 5.53 -24.06 27.23
CA PRO A 330 4.89 -25.21 27.86
C PRO A 330 4.06 -24.73 29.05
N SER A 331 2.81 -25.11 28.99
CA SER A 331 1.79 -25.11 30.05
C SER A 331 2.29 -25.14 31.49
N ARG A 332 1.77 -24.20 32.30
CA ARG A 332 1.19 -24.50 33.61
C ARG A 332 0.11 -23.49 33.97
#